data_34c0c64d7112a1232cf42fc12342ab14
#
_entry.id   34c0c64d7112a1232cf42fc12342ab14
#
_cell.length_a   1.000
_cell.length_b   1.000
_cell.length_c   1.000
_cell.angle_alpha   90.00
_cell.angle_beta   90.00
_cell.angle_gamma   90.00
#
_symmetry.space_group_name_H-M   'P 1'
#
loop_
_entity.id
_entity.type
_entity.pdbx_description
1 polymer ?
#
loop_
_entity_poly.entity_id
_entity_poly.type
_entity_poly.pdbx_seq_one_letter_code
_entity_poly.pdbx_strand_id
1 'polypeptide(L)'
;MIISKSNLTQNDLKGEVAIVTGAGRGIGYETARALVWLGANVVIAEIDEKNGKATEENINKELGSGKSFFVKTDIGNEKDIDKLAEAALKKFGKVDVVLNNATVFPMGAVKDTPVDSWDFSYRVNLRGPVSLARKFLPAMIERKHGVFVCVSSSGAAPFMGAYEVFKTAQVELSNTISAEVEGTGVYAFTIGPGISKTPGFVEGGGKVASLMGVSLEELFELNKNAQISPEAAGAGFAIAIALSKKYHGQETSSIQVLREAGVPLTDQEETWIEEQKTIGQQEPKVAKSSGNKSTPELYQAVLKTYLEQSEGWKKRNLFERQWISRDFKKTTGMSIDEMQTTLKSLGNNLKTGASTADFISPLNQLVGYYVRQQKQLRGFEKNPENLRENLKIIEGWIKNAKVFVATLS
;
A
#
# COMPACT_ATOMS: atom_id res chain seq x y z
N MET A 1 -2.34 -10.16 -19.35
CA MET A 1 -2.19 -9.12 -18.31
C MET A 1 -1.90 -9.78 -16.97
N ILE A 2 -0.96 -9.26 -16.18
CA ILE A 2 -0.58 -9.86 -14.89
C ILE A 2 -1.76 -9.88 -13.88
N ILE A 3 -2.69 -8.93 -13.99
CA ILE A 3 -3.88 -8.87 -13.12
C ILE A 3 -4.77 -10.11 -13.23
N SER A 4 -4.77 -10.82 -14.36
CA SER A 4 -5.53 -12.06 -14.53
C SER A 4 -5.03 -13.23 -13.66
N LYS A 5 -3.82 -13.10 -13.06
CA LYS A 5 -3.29 -14.05 -12.09
C LYS A 5 -3.82 -13.81 -10.66
N SER A 6 -4.54 -12.68 -10.41
CA SER A 6 -5.15 -12.38 -9.11
C SER A 6 -6.45 -13.16 -8.89
N ASN A 7 -6.95 -13.11 -7.65
CA ASN A 7 -8.25 -13.69 -7.31
C ASN A 7 -9.45 -12.82 -7.77
N LEU A 8 -9.21 -11.71 -8.49
CA LEU A 8 -10.25 -10.81 -8.98
C LEU A 8 -10.72 -11.23 -10.37
N THR A 9 -11.92 -10.80 -10.73
CA THR A 9 -12.60 -11.11 -11.99
C THR A 9 -12.86 -9.85 -12.81
N GLN A 10 -13.21 -10.00 -14.08
CA GLN A 10 -13.58 -8.92 -14.98
C GLN A 10 -14.88 -8.19 -14.60
N ASN A 11 -15.50 -8.55 -13.46
CA ASN A 11 -16.72 -7.93 -12.97
C ASN A 11 -16.58 -7.21 -11.64
N ASP A 12 -15.39 -7.25 -10.99
CA ASP A 12 -15.20 -6.71 -9.64
C ASP A 12 -15.35 -5.17 -9.59
N LEU A 13 -15.13 -4.47 -10.72
CA LEU A 13 -15.41 -3.04 -10.87
C LEU A 13 -16.44 -2.75 -11.96
N LYS A 14 -17.32 -3.71 -12.27
CA LYS A 14 -18.34 -3.55 -13.30
C LYS A 14 -19.27 -2.38 -12.99
N GLY A 15 -19.34 -1.43 -13.93
CA GLY A 15 -20.18 -0.24 -13.80
C GLY A 15 -19.53 0.90 -13.01
N GLU A 16 -18.36 0.71 -12.41
CA GLU A 16 -17.59 1.79 -11.80
C GLU A 16 -17.03 2.73 -12.88
N VAL A 17 -16.85 4.00 -12.51
CA VAL A 17 -16.21 5.02 -13.35
C VAL A 17 -14.99 5.56 -12.63
N ALA A 18 -13.82 5.33 -13.20
CA ALA A 18 -12.54 5.75 -12.63
C ALA A 18 -11.89 6.88 -13.43
N ILE A 19 -11.42 7.91 -12.76
CA ILE A 19 -10.48 8.89 -13.32
C ILE A 19 -9.06 8.48 -12.94
N VAL A 20 -8.19 8.33 -13.95
CA VAL A 20 -6.76 8.10 -13.75
C VAL A 20 -5.99 9.29 -14.32
N THR A 21 -5.32 10.04 -13.44
CA THR A 21 -4.52 11.19 -13.86
C THR A 21 -3.12 10.75 -14.30
N GLY A 22 -2.57 11.38 -15.35
CA GLY A 22 -1.29 10.98 -15.94
C GLY A 22 -1.34 9.57 -16.57
N ALA A 23 -2.46 9.22 -17.20
CA ALA A 23 -2.71 7.90 -17.75
C ALA A 23 -2.23 7.71 -19.20
N GLY A 24 -1.52 8.68 -19.77
CA GLY A 24 -1.04 8.60 -21.15
C GLY A 24 0.14 7.64 -21.35
N ARG A 25 0.82 7.23 -20.28
CA ARG A 25 1.97 6.31 -20.35
C ARG A 25 2.30 5.70 -18.98
N GLY A 26 3.21 4.71 -18.97
CA GLY A 26 3.79 4.13 -17.76
C GLY A 26 2.76 3.51 -16.84
N ILE A 27 2.88 3.74 -15.53
CA ILE A 27 2.03 3.13 -14.51
C ILE A 27 0.58 3.57 -14.66
N GLY A 28 0.33 4.85 -14.99
CA GLY A 28 -1.03 5.36 -15.21
C GLY A 28 -1.75 4.66 -16.37
N TYR A 29 -1.06 4.43 -17.49
CA TYR A 29 -1.56 3.64 -18.62
C TYR A 29 -1.93 2.21 -18.19
N GLU A 30 -1.00 1.53 -17.52
CA GLU A 30 -1.22 0.15 -17.08
C GLU A 30 -2.32 0.04 -16.01
N THR A 31 -2.45 1.05 -15.14
CA THR A 31 -3.57 1.10 -14.20
C THR A 31 -4.90 1.28 -14.91
N ALA A 32 -4.99 2.21 -15.86
CA ALA A 32 -6.20 2.42 -16.66
C ALA A 32 -6.62 1.13 -17.39
N ARG A 33 -5.65 0.45 -17.99
CA ARG A 33 -5.82 -0.84 -18.66
C ARG A 33 -6.32 -1.94 -17.72
N ALA A 34 -5.73 -2.03 -16.51
CA ALA A 34 -6.12 -3.01 -15.51
C ALA A 34 -7.52 -2.73 -14.92
N LEU A 35 -7.89 -1.46 -14.70
CA LEU A 35 -9.23 -1.07 -14.26
C LEU A 35 -10.30 -1.42 -15.31
N VAL A 36 -10.02 -1.19 -16.59
CA VAL A 36 -10.93 -1.63 -17.68
C VAL A 36 -11.07 -3.14 -17.71
N TRP A 37 -9.98 -3.88 -17.48
CA TRP A 37 -10.03 -5.34 -17.39
C TRP A 37 -10.93 -5.81 -16.23
N LEU A 38 -10.93 -5.11 -15.08
CA LEU A 38 -11.84 -5.37 -13.95
C LEU A 38 -13.31 -4.95 -14.22
N GLY A 39 -13.61 -4.36 -15.38
CA GLY A 39 -14.97 -4.00 -15.81
C GLY A 39 -15.32 -2.51 -15.62
N ALA A 40 -14.40 -1.69 -15.12
CA ALA A 40 -14.65 -0.24 -14.99
C ALA A 40 -14.67 0.48 -16.34
N ASN A 41 -15.33 1.64 -16.38
CA ASN A 41 -15.11 2.66 -17.39
C ASN A 41 -14.03 3.62 -16.88
N VAL A 42 -13.08 4.02 -17.74
CA VAL A 42 -11.94 4.83 -17.31
C VAL A 42 -11.86 6.13 -18.08
N VAL A 43 -11.75 7.24 -17.36
CA VAL A 43 -11.40 8.56 -17.90
C VAL A 43 -9.89 8.73 -17.79
N ILE A 44 -9.24 8.85 -18.94
CA ILE A 44 -7.81 9.08 -19.10
C ILE A 44 -7.58 10.59 -19.03
N ALA A 45 -7.17 11.10 -17.85
CA ALA A 45 -6.83 12.49 -17.67
C ALA A 45 -5.33 12.69 -17.92
N GLU A 46 -4.96 13.27 -19.08
CA GLU A 46 -3.57 13.38 -19.52
C GLU A 46 -3.33 14.77 -20.14
N ILE A 47 -2.18 15.35 -19.85
CA ILE A 47 -1.79 16.66 -20.42
C ILE A 47 -1.28 16.53 -21.86
N ASP A 48 -0.60 15.44 -22.17
CA ASP A 48 -0.12 15.11 -23.50
C ASP A 48 -1.24 14.48 -24.34
N GLU A 49 -1.74 15.25 -25.29
CA GLU A 49 -2.87 14.85 -26.14
C GLU A 49 -2.57 13.62 -26.98
N LYS A 50 -1.34 13.50 -27.50
CA LYS A 50 -0.92 12.36 -28.32
C LYS A 50 -0.94 11.06 -27.50
N ASN A 51 -0.32 11.09 -26.32
CA ASN A 51 -0.27 9.94 -25.44
C ASN A 51 -1.66 9.58 -24.91
N GLY A 52 -2.49 10.59 -24.54
CA GLY A 52 -3.84 10.35 -24.05
C GLY A 52 -4.75 9.68 -25.08
N LYS A 53 -4.74 10.15 -26.34
CA LYS A 53 -5.50 9.55 -27.45
C LYS A 53 -5.00 8.14 -27.78
N ALA A 54 -3.68 7.93 -27.81
CA ALA A 54 -3.11 6.60 -28.04
C ALA A 54 -3.49 5.61 -26.95
N THR A 55 -3.53 6.04 -25.68
CA THR A 55 -4.00 5.23 -24.56
C THR A 55 -5.45 4.83 -24.72
N GLU A 56 -6.34 5.80 -25.05
CA GLU A 56 -7.75 5.53 -25.29
C GLU A 56 -7.94 4.50 -26.40
N GLU A 57 -7.28 4.70 -27.54
CA GLU A 57 -7.36 3.81 -28.70
C GLU A 57 -6.88 2.38 -28.35
N ASN A 58 -5.71 2.26 -27.71
CA ASN A 58 -5.13 0.97 -27.39
C ASN A 58 -5.99 0.18 -26.40
N ILE A 59 -6.49 0.82 -25.31
CA ILE A 59 -7.33 0.17 -24.33
C ILE A 59 -8.68 -0.23 -24.95
N ASN A 60 -9.29 0.64 -25.73
CA ASN A 60 -10.58 0.36 -26.38
C ASN A 60 -10.45 -0.77 -27.43
N LYS A 61 -9.32 -0.85 -28.12
CA LYS A 61 -9.04 -1.94 -29.07
C LYS A 61 -8.84 -3.28 -28.36
N GLU A 62 -8.14 -3.27 -27.22
CA GLU A 62 -7.80 -4.50 -26.49
C GLU A 62 -8.99 -5.02 -25.63
N LEU A 63 -9.71 -4.14 -24.95
CA LEU A 63 -10.65 -4.49 -23.88
C LEU A 63 -12.11 -4.10 -24.12
N GLY A 64 -12.40 -3.50 -25.26
CA GLY A 64 -13.76 -3.16 -25.68
C GLY A 64 -13.99 -1.67 -25.89
N SER A 65 -14.67 -1.37 -26.98
CA SER A 65 -14.96 0.01 -27.42
C SER A 65 -15.75 0.79 -26.37
N GLY A 66 -15.36 2.05 -26.15
CA GLY A 66 -16.04 2.98 -25.26
C GLY A 66 -15.80 2.76 -23.76
N LYS A 67 -14.90 1.84 -23.41
CA LYS A 67 -14.51 1.57 -22.02
C LYS A 67 -13.52 2.59 -21.48
N SER A 68 -12.71 3.21 -22.33
CA SER A 68 -11.84 4.32 -21.97
C SER A 68 -12.20 5.59 -22.76
N PHE A 69 -11.96 6.74 -22.15
CA PHE A 69 -12.29 8.04 -22.68
C PHE A 69 -11.23 9.07 -22.30
N PHE A 70 -10.58 9.68 -23.28
CA PHE A 70 -9.53 10.67 -23.06
C PHE A 70 -10.10 12.07 -22.85
N VAL A 71 -9.56 12.77 -21.83
CA VAL A 71 -9.78 14.20 -21.58
C VAL A 71 -8.44 14.88 -21.37
N LYS A 72 -8.11 15.85 -22.24
CA LYS A 72 -6.89 16.65 -22.08
C LYS A 72 -6.97 17.46 -20.79
N THR A 73 -6.05 17.24 -19.87
CA THR A 73 -6.12 17.79 -18.51
C THR A 73 -4.74 18.13 -17.96
N ASP A 74 -4.50 19.39 -17.64
CA ASP A 74 -3.45 19.81 -16.72
C ASP A 74 -4.02 19.83 -15.30
N ILE A 75 -3.62 18.88 -14.45
CA ILE A 75 -4.11 18.82 -13.05
C ILE A 75 -3.62 19.98 -12.18
N GLY A 76 -2.60 20.72 -12.62
CA GLY A 76 -2.18 21.98 -12.00
C GLY A 76 -3.09 23.15 -12.31
N ASN A 77 -4.13 22.97 -13.14
CA ASN A 77 -5.07 23.99 -13.59
C ASN A 77 -6.51 23.63 -13.18
N GLU A 78 -7.11 24.39 -12.29
CA GLU A 78 -8.47 24.14 -11.78
C GLU A 78 -9.54 24.16 -12.89
N LYS A 79 -9.39 25.01 -13.90
CA LYS A 79 -10.33 25.06 -15.03
C LYS A 79 -10.30 23.76 -15.85
N ASP A 80 -9.14 23.12 -15.96
CA ASP A 80 -9.05 21.83 -16.65
C ASP A 80 -9.64 20.69 -15.80
N ILE A 81 -9.52 20.77 -14.47
CA ILE A 81 -10.20 19.84 -13.56
C ILE A 81 -11.72 20.01 -13.67
N ASP A 82 -12.24 21.22 -13.80
CA ASP A 82 -13.67 21.46 -14.03
C ASP A 82 -14.14 20.83 -15.34
N LYS A 83 -13.41 21.06 -16.44
CA LYS A 83 -13.70 20.42 -17.75
C LYS A 83 -13.62 18.89 -17.69
N LEU A 84 -12.63 18.35 -16.97
CA LEU A 84 -12.51 16.92 -16.73
C LEU A 84 -13.76 16.35 -16.05
N ALA A 85 -14.23 17.02 -14.99
CA ALA A 85 -15.43 16.61 -14.27
C ALA A 85 -16.68 16.67 -15.15
N GLU A 86 -16.88 17.78 -15.88
CA GLU A 86 -18.00 17.94 -16.81
C GLU A 86 -18.00 16.86 -17.90
N ALA A 87 -16.83 16.58 -18.49
CA ALA A 87 -16.70 15.58 -19.54
C ALA A 87 -16.96 14.15 -19.01
N ALA A 88 -16.43 13.82 -17.82
CA ALA A 88 -16.64 12.52 -17.17
C ALA A 88 -18.12 12.31 -16.81
N LEU A 89 -18.76 13.31 -16.20
CA LEU A 89 -20.18 13.25 -15.83
C LEU A 89 -21.08 13.19 -17.06
N LYS A 90 -20.80 13.97 -18.12
CA LYS A 90 -21.55 13.92 -19.38
C LYS A 90 -21.45 12.54 -20.05
N LYS A 91 -20.27 11.91 -19.99
CA LYS A 91 -20.02 10.62 -20.66
C LYS A 91 -20.59 9.44 -19.89
N PHE A 92 -20.41 9.42 -18.56
CA PHE A 92 -20.66 8.24 -17.72
C PHE A 92 -21.66 8.49 -16.59
N GLY A 93 -22.11 9.73 -16.35
CA GLY A 93 -23.10 10.09 -15.34
C GLY A 93 -22.58 10.18 -13.91
N LYS A 94 -21.42 9.62 -13.62
CA LYS A 94 -20.82 9.57 -12.26
C LYS A 94 -19.30 9.44 -12.32
N VAL A 95 -18.66 9.62 -11.17
CA VAL A 95 -17.25 9.27 -10.93
C VAL A 95 -17.17 8.57 -9.58
N ASP A 96 -16.68 7.34 -9.57
CA ASP A 96 -16.61 6.50 -8.37
C ASP A 96 -15.18 6.36 -7.86
N VAL A 97 -14.18 6.51 -8.73
CA VAL A 97 -12.77 6.37 -8.36
C VAL A 97 -11.98 7.56 -8.89
N VAL A 98 -11.12 8.13 -8.05
CA VAL A 98 -10.10 9.12 -8.45
C VAL A 98 -8.73 8.62 -8.03
N LEU A 99 -7.86 8.35 -9.00
CA LEU A 99 -6.46 8.02 -8.79
C LEU A 99 -5.55 9.21 -9.14
N ASN A 100 -4.90 9.76 -8.13
CA ASN A 100 -3.93 10.85 -8.25
C ASN A 100 -2.55 10.29 -8.62
N ASN A 101 -2.36 9.87 -9.88
CA ASN A 101 -1.12 9.30 -10.38
C ASN A 101 -0.23 10.32 -11.12
N ALA A 102 -0.80 11.34 -11.77
CA ALA A 102 -0.02 12.37 -12.46
C ALA A 102 0.99 13.03 -11.52
N THR A 103 2.21 13.22 -12.00
CA THR A 103 3.31 13.76 -11.21
C THR A 103 4.35 14.46 -12.07
N VAL A 104 5.08 15.39 -11.48
CA VAL A 104 6.28 16.01 -12.05
C VAL A 104 7.47 15.79 -11.13
N PHE A 105 8.67 15.74 -11.68
CA PHE A 105 9.90 15.31 -11.00
C PHE A 105 10.98 16.39 -11.04
N PRO A 106 10.84 17.55 -10.38
CA PRO A 106 11.89 18.53 -10.28
C PRO A 106 12.97 18.04 -9.31
N MET A 107 13.98 17.35 -9.85
CA MET A 107 15.11 16.81 -9.09
C MET A 107 16.27 17.81 -9.02
N GLY A 108 16.92 17.89 -7.85
CA GLY A 108 18.07 18.75 -7.58
C GLY A 108 18.36 18.88 -6.10
N ALA A 109 19.56 19.38 -5.76
CA ALA A 109 19.86 19.71 -4.38
C ALA A 109 18.93 20.83 -3.88
N VAL A 110 18.49 20.75 -2.65
CA VAL A 110 17.54 21.74 -2.08
C VAL A 110 18.06 23.17 -2.21
N LYS A 111 19.36 23.38 -1.98
CA LYS A 111 20.00 24.69 -2.06
C LYS A 111 20.09 25.27 -3.47
N ASP A 112 20.02 24.42 -4.50
CA ASP A 112 20.23 24.81 -5.91
C ASP A 112 18.93 24.74 -6.74
N THR A 113 17.89 24.08 -6.24
CA THR A 113 16.61 23.96 -6.96
C THR A 113 15.83 25.27 -6.93
N PRO A 114 15.52 25.90 -8.09
CA PRO A 114 14.79 27.14 -8.15
C PRO A 114 13.43 27.06 -7.46
N VAL A 115 12.99 28.15 -6.81
CA VAL A 115 11.68 28.22 -6.15
C VAL A 115 10.54 27.95 -7.12
N ASP A 116 10.64 28.42 -8.36
CA ASP A 116 9.63 28.15 -9.41
C ASP A 116 9.45 26.64 -9.68
N SER A 117 10.52 25.84 -9.51
CA SER A 117 10.43 24.38 -9.61
C SER A 117 9.66 23.77 -8.44
N TRP A 118 9.80 24.35 -7.24
CA TRP A 118 9.00 23.97 -6.07
C TRP A 118 7.53 24.36 -6.27
N ASP A 119 7.24 25.56 -6.77
CA ASP A 119 5.89 26.03 -7.06
C ASP A 119 5.22 25.18 -8.15
N PHE A 120 5.97 24.80 -9.17
CA PHE A 120 5.47 23.89 -10.20
C PHE A 120 5.14 22.50 -9.61
N SER A 121 6.04 21.95 -8.79
CA SER A 121 5.80 20.69 -8.09
C SER A 121 4.61 20.79 -7.15
N TYR A 122 4.49 21.85 -6.37
CA TYR A 122 3.34 22.09 -5.50
C TYR A 122 2.02 22.07 -6.29
N ARG A 123 1.96 22.78 -7.41
CA ARG A 123 0.74 22.88 -8.24
C ARG A 123 0.28 21.52 -8.74
N VAL A 124 1.22 20.67 -9.19
CA VAL A 124 0.89 19.37 -9.78
C VAL A 124 0.79 18.30 -8.71
N ASN A 125 1.81 18.17 -7.84
CA ASN A 125 1.93 17.05 -6.92
C ASN A 125 1.11 17.19 -5.63
N LEU A 126 0.58 18.39 -5.29
CA LEU A 126 -0.24 18.57 -4.09
C LEU A 126 -1.54 19.33 -4.38
N ARG A 127 -1.48 20.54 -4.95
CA ARG A 127 -2.69 21.34 -5.19
C ARG A 127 -3.67 20.64 -6.14
N GLY A 128 -3.15 19.96 -7.18
CA GLY A 128 -3.95 19.13 -8.09
C GLY A 128 -4.78 18.07 -7.36
N PRO A 129 -4.17 17.16 -6.58
CA PRO A 129 -4.90 16.22 -5.72
C PRO A 129 -5.93 16.86 -4.78
N VAL A 130 -5.62 18.02 -4.16
CA VAL A 130 -6.57 18.76 -3.33
C VAL A 130 -7.76 19.25 -4.16
N SER A 131 -7.52 19.80 -5.35
CA SER A 131 -8.58 20.29 -6.24
C SER A 131 -9.46 19.13 -6.74
N LEU A 132 -8.89 17.97 -7.04
CA LEU A 132 -9.63 16.75 -7.38
C LEU A 132 -10.47 16.24 -6.19
N ALA A 133 -9.92 16.22 -4.98
CA ALA A 133 -10.66 15.86 -3.77
C ALA A 133 -11.88 16.77 -3.57
N ARG A 134 -11.68 18.08 -3.63
CA ARG A 134 -12.78 19.09 -3.52
C ARG A 134 -13.85 18.91 -4.59
N LYS A 135 -13.46 18.49 -5.79
CA LYS A 135 -14.39 18.32 -6.91
C LYS A 135 -15.23 17.06 -6.82
N PHE A 136 -14.66 15.93 -6.39
CA PHE A 136 -15.31 14.64 -6.49
C PHE A 136 -15.81 14.06 -5.17
N LEU A 137 -15.16 14.34 -4.03
CA LEU A 137 -15.58 13.79 -2.73
C LEU A 137 -17.02 14.13 -2.34
N PRO A 138 -17.54 15.37 -2.53
CA PRO A 138 -18.91 15.68 -2.13
C PRO A 138 -19.95 14.74 -2.75
N ALA A 139 -19.87 14.49 -4.06
CA ALA A 139 -20.78 13.59 -4.75
C ALA A 139 -20.57 12.12 -4.38
N MET A 140 -19.34 11.69 -4.08
CA MET A 140 -19.04 10.34 -3.57
C MET A 140 -19.67 10.13 -2.18
N ILE A 141 -19.54 11.10 -1.28
CA ILE A 141 -20.11 11.06 0.07
C ILE A 141 -21.64 11.03 0.01
N GLU A 142 -22.25 11.85 -0.83
CA GLU A 142 -23.71 11.87 -1.04
C GLU A 142 -24.24 10.51 -1.52
N ARG A 143 -23.53 9.88 -2.45
CA ARG A 143 -23.89 8.53 -2.96
C ARG A 143 -23.48 7.41 -2.01
N LYS A 144 -22.74 7.71 -0.93
CA LYS A 144 -22.16 6.75 0.01
C LYS A 144 -21.30 5.69 -0.69
N HIS A 145 -20.61 6.10 -1.73
CA HIS A 145 -19.79 5.23 -2.55
C HIS A 145 -18.68 6.02 -3.26
N GLY A 146 -17.44 5.62 -3.09
CA GLY A 146 -16.31 6.20 -3.79
C GLY A 146 -14.95 5.77 -3.27
N VAL A 147 -13.92 5.97 -4.09
CA VAL A 147 -12.53 5.66 -3.76
C VAL A 147 -11.63 6.81 -4.18
N PHE A 148 -10.86 7.35 -3.24
CA PHE A 148 -9.89 8.40 -3.49
C PHE A 148 -8.48 7.92 -3.18
N VAL A 149 -7.59 7.86 -4.18
CA VAL A 149 -6.27 7.28 -4.04
C VAL A 149 -5.19 8.31 -4.33
N CYS A 150 -4.22 8.45 -3.43
CA CYS A 150 -2.99 9.18 -3.65
C CYS A 150 -1.84 8.21 -3.93
N VAL A 151 -0.94 8.59 -4.83
CA VAL A 151 0.26 7.82 -5.12
C VAL A 151 1.43 8.40 -4.32
N SER A 152 2.01 7.60 -3.40
CA SER A 152 3.18 7.98 -2.61
C SER A 152 4.50 7.74 -3.35
N SER A 153 5.58 8.02 -2.68
CA SER A 153 6.96 7.73 -3.09
C SER A 153 7.75 7.10 -1.96
N SER A 154 9.02 6.84 -2.17
CA SER A 154 9.90 6.14 -1.22
C SER A 154 10.25 6.94 0.05
N GLY A 155 9.94 8.24 0.07
CA GLY A 155 10.29 9.14 1.17
C GLY A 155 11.61 9.89 0.94
N ALA A 156 12.14 10.50 1.99
CA ALA A 156 13.29 11.39 1.90
C ALA A 156 14.51 10.73 1.26
N ALA A 157 14.89 11.22 0.08
CA ALA A 157 16.10 10.84 -0.63
C ALA A 157 16.90 12.09 -1.04
N PRO A 158 18.24 12.01 -1.13
CA PRO A 158 19.05 13.11 -1.61
C PRO A 158 18.61 13.59 -2.99
N PHE A 159 18.63 14.91 -3.22
CA PHE A 159 18.32 15.55 -4.51
C PHE A 159 16.87 15.43 -5.00
N MET A 160 15.98 14.93 -4.17
CA MET A 160 14.56 14.72 -4.50
C MET A 160 13.62 15.67 -3.72
N GLY A 161 14.13 16.67 -3.01
CA GLY A 161 13.36 17.50 -2.07
C GLY A 161 12.11 18.12 -2.69
N ALA A 162 12.23 18.78 -3.84
CA ALA A 162 11.10 19.44 -4.52
C ALA A 162 10.04 18.45 -5.05
N TYR A 163 10.30 17.16 -5.05
CA TYR A 163 9.36 16.09 -5.37
C TYR A 163 8.83 15.40 -4.10
N GLU A 164 9.73 14.86 -3.27
CA GLU A 164 9.37 14.02 -2.12
C GLU A 164 8.57 14.77 -1.04
N VAL A 165 8.84 16.05 -0.82
CA VAL A 165 8.06 16.87 0.13
C VAL A 165 6.58 16.86 -0.21
N PHE A 166 6.23 17.03 -1.49
CA PHE A 166 4.82 17.04 -1.93
C PHE A 166 4.24 15.64 -2.06
N LYS A 167 5.05 14.62 -2.34
CA LYS A 167 4.60 13.22 -2.29
C LYS A 167 4.28 12.78 -0.85
N THR A 168 5.09 13.18 0.12
CA THR A 168 4.80 12.97 1.55
C THR A 168 3.55 13.74 1.99
N ALA A 169 3.37 14.98 1.50
CA ALA A 169 2.15 15.75 1.75
C ALA A 169 0.89 15.08 1.16
N GLN A 170 0.99 14.33 0.04
CA GLN A 170 -0.12 13.52 -0.47
C GLN A 170 -0.49 12.37 0.48
N VAL A 171 0.48 11.77 1.20
CA VAL A 171 0.20 10.75 2.23
C VAL A 171 -0.65 11.37 3.34
N GLU A 172 -0.25 12.54 3.85
CA GLU A 172 -1.02 13.23 4.90
C GLU A 172 -2.39 13.73 4.40
N LEU A 173 -2.49 14.18 3.15
CA LEU A 173 -3.78 14.50 2.53
C LEU A 173 -4.70 13.27 2.51
N SER A 174 -4.19 12.12 2.10
CA SER A 174 -4.95 10.87 2.07
C SER A 174 -5.38 10.42 3.47
N ASN A 175 -4.50 10.54 4.48
CA ASN A 175 -4.81 10.23 5.89
C ASN A 175 -5.92 11.15 6.41
N THR A 176 -5.85 12.45 6.12
CA THR A 176 -6.88 13.43 6.50
C THR A 176 -8.21 13.09 5.84
N ILE A 177 -8.23 12.87 4.51
CA ILE A 177 -9.45 12.49 3.79
C ILE A 177 -10.04 11.20 4.37
N SER A 178 -9.23 10.17 4.65
CA SER A 178 -9.74 8.91 5.19
C SER A 178 -10.44 9.09 6.53
N ALA A 179 -9.91 9.95 7.40
CA ALA A 179 -10.54 10.26 8.67
C ALA A 179 -11.86 11.06 8.49
N GLU A 180 -11.88 12.02 7.56
CA GLU A 180 -13.07 12.84 7.26
C GLU A 180 -14.23 12.04 6.64
N VAL A 181 -13.92 10.99 5.85
CA VAL A 181 -14.92 10.16 5.17
C VAL A 181 -15.23 8.87 5.92
N GLU A 182 -14.73 8.66 7.14
CA GLU A 182 -15.00 7.47 7.95
C GLU A 182 -16.52 7.25 8.12
N GLY A 183 -16.98 6.03 7.86
CA GLY A 183 -18.40 5.66 7.95
C GLY A 183 -19.30 6.19 6.82
N THR A 184 -18.78 6.94 5.86
CA THR A 184 -19.58 7.51 4.74
C THR A 184 -19.79 6.53 3.58
N GLY A 185 -19.05 5.42 3.53
CA GLY A 185 -19.02 4.50 2.38
C GLY A 185 -17.99 4.92 1.31
N VAL A 186 -17.23 5.99 1.55
CA VAL A 186 -16.09 6.40 0.73
C VAL A 186 -14.79 5.88 1.36
N TYR A 187 -13.86 5.43 0.54
CA TYR A 187 -12.57 4.92 1.00
C TYR A 187 -11.42 5.77 0.42
N ALA A 188 -10.46 6.11 1.27
CA ALA A 188 -9.25 6.81 0.84
C ALA A 188 -8.01 6.10 1.38
N PHE A 189 -6.96 6.00 0.55
CA PHE A 189 -5.69 5.37 0.92
C PHE A 189 -4.55 5.87 0.04
N THR A 190 -3.34 5.53 0.43
CA THR A 190 -2.14 5.86 -0.33
C THR A 190 -1.46 4.58 -0.81
N ILE A 191 -0.94 4.60 -2.04
CA ILE A 191 -0.22 3.46 -2.61
C ILE A 191 1.09 3.88 -3.26
N GLY A 192 2.20 3.20 -2.89
CA GLY A 192 3.50 3.35 -3.53
C GLY A 192 3.66 2.39 -4.71
N PRO A 193 4.14 2.86 -5.87
CA PRO A 193 4.26 2.01 -7.06
C PRO A 193 5.39 0.98 -6.99
N GLY A 194 6.39 1.19 -6.14
CA GLY A 194 7.71 0.59 -6.30
C GLY A 194 8.55 1.34 -7.33
N ILE A 195 9.69 0.79 -7.71
CA ILE A 195 10.60 1.40 -8.69
C ILE A 195 10.40 0.74 -10.05
N SER A 196 9.83 1.51 -10.98
CA SER A 196 9.54 1.04 -12.34
C SER A 196 10.33 1.83 -13.38
N LYS A 197 10.90 1.16 -14.38
CA LYS A 197 11.58 1.79 -15.52
C LYS A 197 10.58 2.44 -16.49
N THR A 198 9.87 3.46 -16.01
CA THR A 198 9.00 4.31 -16.83
C THR A 198 9.84 5.44 -17.48
N PRO A 199 9.35 6.05 -18.58
CA PRO A 199 10.04 7.21 -19.17
C PRO A 199 10.28 8.34 -18.17
N GLY A 200 9.33 8.64 -17.27
CA GLY A 200 9.49 9.67 -16.26
C GLY A 200 10.54 9.29 -15.20
N PHE A 201 10.62 8.01 -14.81
CA PHE A 201 11.67 7.55 -13.90
C PHE A 201 13.06 7.62 -14.54
N VAL A 202 13.19 7.22 -15.80
CA VAL A 202 14.48 7.28 -16.50
C VAL A 202 15.00 8.72 -16.56
N GLU A 203 14.14 9.69 -16.84
CA GLU A 203 14.47 11.11 -16.86
C GLU A 203 14.86 11.64 -15.47
N GLY A 204 13.98 11.50 -14.47
CA GLY A 204 14.21 11.98 -13.10
C GLY A 204 15.32 11.21 -12.37
N GLY A 205 15.31 9.90 -12.46
CA GLY A 205 16.32 9.02 -11.86
C GLY A 205 17.70 9.20 -12.46
N GLY A 206 17.80 9.45 -13.77
CA GLY A 206 19.07 9.79 -14.41
C GLY A 206 19.69 11.06 -13.85
N LYS A 207 18.88 12.09 -13.59
CA LYS A 207 19.35 13.33 -12.94
C LYS A 207 19.82 13.09 -11.50
N VAL A 208 19.06 12.30 -10.72
CA VAL A 208 19.45 11.95 -9.34
C VAL A 208 20.72 11.12 -9.34
N ALA A 209 20.84 10.10 -10.19
CA ALA A 209 22.04 9.28 -10.33
C ALA A 209 23.29 10.13 -10.64
N SER A 210 23.18 11.05 -11.60
CA SER A 210 24.25 11.99 -11.94
C SER A 210 24.67 12.86 -10.74
N LEU A 211 23.71 13.37 -9.96
CA LEU A 211 23.97 14.18 -8.76
C LEU A 211 24.59 13.35 -7.61
N MET A 212 24.31 12.05 -7.58
CA MET A 212 24.92 11.10 -6.63
C MET A 212 26.28 10.58 -7.08
N GLY A 213 26.72 10.87 -8.31
CA GLY A 213 27.96 10.37 -8.87
C GLY A 213 27.93 8.88 -9.24
N VAL A 214 26.75 8.33 -9.54
CA VAL A 214 26.54 6.94 -9.96
C VAL A 214 25.83 6.88 -11.33
N SER A 215 25.89 5.74 -11.99
CA SER A 215 25.09 5.51 -13.20
C SER A 215 23.62 5.24 -12.86
N LEU A 216 22.71 5.36 -13.84
CA LEU A 216 21.32 5.02 -13.68
C LEU A 216 21.14 3.52 -13.36
N GLU A 217 21.96 2.67 -13.97
CA GLU A 217 22.01 1.23 -13.74
C GLU A 217 22.41 0.91 -12.30
N GLU A 218 23.44 1.57 -11.76
CA GLU A 218 23.82 1.42 -10.36
C GLU A 218 22.73 1.90 -9.40
N LEU A 219 22.06 3.01 -9.72
CA LEU A 219 20.91 3.47 -8.94
C LEU A 219 19.77 2.42 -8.93
N PHE A 220 19.54 1.77 -10.06
CA PHE A 220 18.57 0.65 -10.15
C PHE A 220 19.03 -0.53 -9.31
N GLU A 221 20.28 -0.97 -9.43
CA GLU A 221 20.79 -2.13 -8.68
C GLU A 221 20.73 -1.91 -7.16
N LEU A 222 21.04 -0.68 -6.70
CA LEU A 222 20.89 -0.31 -5.28
C LEU A 222 19.45 -0.51 -4.77
N ASN A 223 18.47 -0.47 -5.66
CA ASN A 223 17.05 -0.56 -5.35
C ASN A 223 16.38 -1.83 -5.92
N LYS A 224 17.15 -2.88 -6.23
CA LYS A 224 16.65 -4.10 -6.89
C LYS A 224 15.46 -4.76 -6.24
N ASN A 225 15.38 -4.74 -4.91
CA ASN A 225 14.27 -5.35 -4.16
C ASN A 225 12.96 -4.57 -4.25
N ALA A 226 13.00 -3.32 -4.70
CA ALA A 226 11.82 -2.48 -4.93
C ALA A 226 11.44 -2.37 -6.40
N GLN A 227 12.18 -3.05 -7.30
CA GLN A 227 11.90 -3.02 -8.74
C GLN A 227 10.64 -3.80 -9.07
N ILE A 228 9.86 -3.22 -9.97
CA ILE A 228 8.60 -3.79 -10.45
C ILE A 228 8.33 -3.28 -11.87
N SER A 229 7.71 -4.10 -12.72
CA SER A 229 7.31 -3.64 -14.06
C SER A 229 6.19 -2.60 -13.96
N PRO A 230 6.05 -1.69 -14.94
CA PRO A 230 4.91 -0.76 -14.99
C PRO A 230 3.55 -1.49 -14.99
N GLU A 231 3.46 -2.62 -15.68
CA GLU A 231 2.25 -3.46 -15.70
C GLU A 231 1.92 -3.99 -14.31
N ALA A 232 2.90 -4.54 -13.60
CA ALA A 232 2.69 -5.05 -12.25
C ALA A 232 2.34 -3.92 -11.27
N ALA A 233 2.99 -2.74 -11.37
CA ALA A 233 2.65 -1.59 -10.55
C ALA A 233 1.21 -1.13 -10.78
N GLY A 234 0.79 -1.02 -12.06
CA GLY A 234 -0.57 -0.66 -12.44
C GLY A 234 -1.62 -1.68 -12.01
N ALA A 235 -1.31 -2.98 -12.14
CA ALA A 235 -2.17 -4.05 -11.63
C ALA A 235 -2.33 -3.96 -10.11
N GLY A 236 -1.26 -3.69 -9.37
CA GLY A 236 -1.31 -3.46 -7.91
C GLY A 236 -2.24 -2.30 -7.53
N PHE A 237 -2.21 -1.18 -8.29
CA PHE A 237 -3.12 -0.06 -8.09
C PHE A 237 -4.58 -0.45 -8.34
N ALA A 238 -4.86 -1.14 -9.45
CA ALA A 238 -6.22 -1.56 -9.78
C ALA A 238 -6.79 -2.56 -8.76
N ILE A 239 -5.99 -3.51 -8.29
CA ILE A 239 -6.37 -4.47 -7.24
C ILE A 239 -6.64 -3.75 -5.92
N ALA A 240 -5.79 -2.78 -5.52
CA ALA A 240 -6.00 -2.00 -4.30
C ALA A 240 -7.30 -1.17 -4.37
N ILE A 241 -7.63 -0.62 -5.54
CA ILE A 241 -8.89 0.09 -5.77
C ILE A 241 -10.09 -0.86 -5.62
N ALA A 242 -10.05 -2.04 -6.25
CA ALA A 242 -11.12 -3.03 -6.11
C ALA A 242 -11.29 -3.51 -4.65
N LEU A 243 -10.21 -3.55 -3.88
CA LEU A 243 -10.19 -3.93 -2.47
C LEU A 243 -10.08 -2.72 -1.52
N SER A 244 -10.57 -1.54 -1.93
CA SER A 244 -10.37 -0.25 -1.26
C SER A 244 -10.74 -0.23 0.21
N LYS A 245 -11.79 -0.94 0.61
CA LYS A 245 -12.20 -1.09 2.01
C LYS A 245 -11.09 -1.67 2.89
N LYS A 246 -10.29 -2.62 2.35
CA LYS A 246 -9.17 -3.24 3.06
C LYS A 246 -8.02 -2.26 3.32
N TYR A 247 -7.83 -1.30 2.41
CA TYR A 247 -6.71 -0.38 2.45
C TYR A 247 -7.06 1.02 2.99
N HIS A 248 -8.32 1.25 3.35
CA HIS A 248 -8.78 2.54 3.87
C HIS A 248 -7.90 3.03 5.04
N GLY A 249 -7.46 4.30 4.97
CA GLY A 249 -6.58 4.92 5.97
C GLY A 249 -5.17 4.32 6.05
N GLN A 250 -4.73 3.56 5.03
CA GLN A 250 -3.41 2.92 5.03
C GLN A 250 -2.50 3.51 3.94
N GLU A 251 -1.21 3.40 4.17
CA GLU A 251 -0.20 3.46 3.13
C GLU A 251 0.22 2.04 2.77
N THR A 252 0.08 1.65 1.51
CA THR A 252 0.43 0.33 0.99
C THR A 252 1.36 0.45 -0.22
N SER A 253 1.73 -0.67 -0.83
CA SER A 253 2.52 -0.69 -2.07
C SER A 253 1.98 -1.70 -3.06
N SER A 254 2.23 -1.46 -4.36
CA SER A 254 1.85 -2.41 -5.42
C SER A 254 2.41 -3.81 -5.17
N ILE A 255 3.65 -3.92 -4.71
CA ILE A 255 4.30 -5.19 -4.38
C ILE A 255 3.53 -5.93 -3.28
N GLN A 256 3.16 -5.22 -2.20
CA GLN A 256 2.38 -5.79 -1.11
C GLN A 256 1.00 -6.25 -1.59
N VAL A 257 0.30 -5.39 -2.33
CA VAL A 257 -1.05 -5.66 -2.83
C VAL A 257 -1.06 -6.88 -3.76
N LEU A 258 -0.10 -6.98 -4.67
CA LEU A 258 0.03 -8.12 -5.60
C LEU A 258 0.27 -9.43 -4.84
N ARG A 259 1.19 -9.44 -3.87
CA ARG A 259 1.44 -10.61 -3.03
C ARG A 259 0.21 -11.04 -2.24
N GLU A 260 -0.53 -10.08 -1.67
CA GLU A 260 -1.77 -10.34 -0.93
C GLU A 260 -2.91 -10.84 -1.83
N ALA A 261 -2.89 -10.47 -3.12
CA ALA A 261 -3.83 -10.96 -4.13
C ALA A 261 -3.38 -12.27 -4.81
N GLY A 262 -2.26 -12.87 -4.36
CA GLY A 262 -1.74 -14.12 -4.90
C GLY A 262 -1.10 -13.99 -6.28
N VAL A 263 -0.67 -12.78 -6.68
CA VAL A 263 0.03 -12.54 -7.95
C VAL A 263 1.52 -12.67 -7.73
N PRO A 264 2.20 -13.65 -8.34
CA PRO A 264 3.65 -13.82 -8.21
C PRO A 264 4.39 -12.72 -8.97
N LEU A 265 5.48 -12.23 -8.38
CA LEU A 265 6.36 -11.22 -8.97
C LEU A 265 7.66 -11.83 -9.50
N THR A 266 7.98 -13.06 -9.08
CA THR A 266 9.15 -13.84 -9.51
C THR A 266 8.75 -15.29 -9.72
N ASP A 267 9.53 -16.02 -10.52
CA ASP A 267 9.32 -17.47 -10.75
C ASP A 267 9.36 -18.29 -9.44
N GLN A 268 10.18 -17.87 -8.47
CA GLN A 268 10.24 -18.50 -7.15
C GLN A 268 8.95 -18.26 -6.34
N GLU A 269 8.37 -17.06 -6.42
CA GLU A 269 7.07 -16.77 -5.80
C GLU A 269 5.94 -17.53 -6.49
N GLU A 270 5.99 -17.70 -7.81
CA GLU A 270 5.02 -18.49 -8.57
C GLU A 270 5.02 -19.95 -8.13
N THR A 271 6.20 -20.57 -8.06
CA THR A 271 6.37 -21.94 -7.57
C THR A 271 5.85 -22.09 -6.14
N TRP A 272 6.19 -21.15 -5.25
CA TRP A 272 5.73 -21.19 -3.85
C TRP A 272 4.21 -21.05 -3.72
N ILE A 273 3.57 -20.17 -4.52
CA ILE A 273 2.11 -20.00 -4.52
C ILE A 273 1.41 -21.26 -5.01
N GLU A 274 1.94 -21.93 -6.04
CA GLU A 274 1.40 -23.19 -6.55
C GLU A 274 1.51 -24.31 -5.53
N GLU A 275 2.65 -24.42 -4.83
CA GLU A 275 2.84 -25.36 -3.72
C GLU A 275 1.83 -25.12 -2.60
N GLN A 276 1.57 -23.85 -2.21
CA GLN A 276 0.59 -23.54 -1.17
C GLN A 276 -0.85 -23.88 -1.59
N LYS A 277 -1.22 -23.67 -2.85
CA LYS A 277 -2.52 -24.08 -3.38
C LYS A 277 -2.71 -25.60 -3.33
N THR A 278 -1.66 -26.34 -3.62
CA THR A 278 -1.66 -27.81 -3.57
C THR A 278 -1.76 -28.34 -2.12
N ILE A 279 -1.08 -27.68 -1.18
CA ILE A 279 -1.14 -28.00 0.27
C ILE A 279 -2.51 -27.62 0.86
N GLY A 280 -3.11 -26.50 0.44
CA GLY A 280 -4.42 -26.03 0.91
C GLY A 280 -5.62 -26.90 0.45
N GLN A 281 -5.43 -27.77 -0.55
CA GLN A 281 -6.45 -28.74 -0.99
C GLN A 281 -6.42 -30.06 -0.18
N GLN A 282 -5.39 -30.27 0.60
CA GLN A 282 -5.36 -31.36 1.61
C GLN A 282 -5.88 -30.75 2.92
N GLU A 283 -7.03 -31.24 3.40
CA GLU A 283 -7.51 -30.90 4.75
C GLU A 283 -6.34 -31.06 5.73
N PRO A 284 -6.08 -30.06 6.60
CA PRO A 284 -5.01 -30.17 7.56
C PRO A 284 -5.36 -31.34 8.50
N LYS A 285 -4.78 -32.51 8.28
CA LYS A 285 -4.61 -33.48 9.35
C LYS A 285 -3.86 -32.75 10.43
N VAL A 286 -4.58 -32.37 11.49
CA VAL A 286 -3.99 -31.83 12.71
C VAL A 286 -2.91 -32.85 13.14
N ALA A 287 -1.69 -32.56 12.74
CA ALA A 287 -0.54 -33.30 13.23
C ALA A 287 -0.51 -33.03 14.73
N LYS A 288 -0.87 -34.02 15.53
CA LYS A 288 -0.58 -34.06 16.95
C LYS A 288 0.94 -33.96 17.07
N SER A 289 1.46 -32.73 17.20
CA SER A 289 2.88 -32.54 17.44
C SER A 289 3.16 -32.99 18.86
N SER A 290 3.99 -33.99 18.96
CA SER A 290 4.65 -34.46 20.18
C SER A 290 5.37 -33.31 20.87
N GLY A 291 4.82 -32.83 21.99
CA GLY A 291 5.35 -31.75 22.81
C GLY A 291 4.25 -30.83 23.33
N ASN A 292 3.30 -31.38 24.12
CA ASN A 292 2.29 -30.60 24.81
C ASN A 292 2.95 -29.73 25.89
N LYS A 293 3.25 -28.45 25.56
CA LYS A 293 3.51 -27.47 26.60
C LYS A 293 2.20 -27.20 27.36
N SER A 294 2.26 -27.19 28.68
CA SER A 294 1.13 -26.80 29.52
C SER A 294 0.77 -25.31 29.32
N THR A 295 -0.46 -24.93 29.62
CA THR A 295 -0.91 -23.53 29.52
C THR A 295 0.01 -22.55 30.25
N PRO A 296 0.52 -22.83 31.47
CA PRO A 296 1.52 -21.97 32.11
C PRO A 296 2.85 -21.88 31.36
N GLU A 297 3.34 -22.93 30.75
CA GLU A 297 4.58 -22.91 29.96
C GLU A 297 4.42 -22.10 28.66
N LEU A 298 3.27 -22.19 28.01
CA LEU A 298 2.94 -21.38 26.83
C LEU A 298 2.85 -19.89 27.21
N TYR A 299 2.19 -19.57 28.31
CA TYR A 299 2.14 -18.22 28.84
C TYR A 299 3.53 -17.66 29.11
N GLN A 300 4.39 -18.40 29.81
CA GLN A 300 5.76 -17.95 30.09
C GLN A 300 6.57 -17.74 28.81
N ALA A 301 6.42 -18.59 27.81
CA ALA A 301 7.08 -18.42 26.52
C ALA A 301 6.62 -17.16 25.80
N VAL A 302 5.32 -16.86 25.79
CA VAL A 302 4.75 -15.66 25.18
C VAL A 302 5.21 -14.39 25.90
N LEU A 303 5.12 -14.39 27.23
CA LEU A 303 5.51 -13.23 28.06
C LEU A 303 7.02 -12.95 27.95
N LYS A 304 7.86 -13.98 28.04
CA LYS A 304 9.32 -13.83 27.97
C LYS A 304 9.74 -13.16 26.68
N THR A 305 9.28 -13.67 25.53
CA THR A 305 9.65 -13.12 24.23
C THR A 305 9.13 -11.69 24.05
N TYR A 306 7.90 -11.39 24.53
CA TYR A 306 7.38 -10.03 24.49
C TYR A 306 8.26 -9.06 25.30
N LEU A 307 8.68 -9.45 26.52
CA LEU A 307 9.52 -8.61 27.38
C LEU A 307 10.90 -8.38 26.75
N GLU A 308 11.53 -9.43 26.22
CA GLU A 308 12.83 -9.33 25.54
C GLU A 308 12.77 -8.37 24.34
N GLN A 309 11.71 -8.44 23.54
CA GLN A 309 11.53 -7.52 22.41
C GLN A 309 11.22 -6.09 22.86
N SER A 310 10.35 -5.90 23.84
CA SER A 310 10.03 -4.57 24.36
C SER A 310 11.26 -3.87 24.96
N GLU A 311 12.16 -4.60 25.62
CA GLU A 311 13.45 -4.08 26.08
C GLU A 311 14.39 -3.75 24.89
N GLY A 312 14.39 -4.55 23.85
CA GLY A 312 15.09 -4.26 22.59
C GLY A 312 14.61 -2.96 21.94
N TRP A 313 13.31 -2.69 21.95
CA TRP A 313 12.74 -1.44 21.42
C TRP A 313 13.17 -0.21 22.23
N LYS A 314 13.29 -0.32 23.54
CA LYS A 314 13.77 0.78 24.41
C LYS A 314 15.22 1.19 24.11
N LYS A 315 16.03 0.29 23.56
CA LYS A 315 17.43 0.53 23.21
C LYS A 315 17.62 1.22 21.85
N ARG A 316 16.54 1.34 21.05
CA ARG A 316 16.54 2.02 19.76
C ARG A 316 16.64 3.55 19.91
N ASN A 317 17.04 4.26 18.85
CA ASN A 317 17.05 5.71 18.85
C ASN A 317 15.64 6.29 19.03
N LEU A 318 15.54 7.58 19.38
CA LEU A 318 14.28 8.24 19.69
C LEU A 318 13.24 8.14 18.56
N PHE A 319 13.69 8.27 17.31
CA PHE A 319 12.82 8.23 16.13
C PHE A 319 12.25 6.82 15.91
N GLU A 320 13.11 5.80 15.95
CA GLU A 320 12.67 4.39 15.85
C GLU A 320 11.71 4.02 16.98
N ARG A 321 11.98 4.46 18.21
CA ARG A 321 11.09 4.23 19.37
C ARG A 321 9.71 4.84 19.15
N GLN A 322 9.64 6.08 18.67
CA GLN A 322 8.37 6.73 18.39
C GLN A 322 7.60 6.01 17.27
N TRP A 323 8.31 5.59 16.22
CA TRP A 323 7.71 4.84 15.11
C TRP A 323 7.16 3.49 15.58
N ILE A 324 7.96 2.71 16.32
CA ILE A 324 7.54 1.41 16.88
C ILE A 324 6.32 1.60 17.79
N SER A 325 6.33 2.59 18.68
CA SER A 325 5.22 2.86 19.59
C SER A 325 3.92 3.21 18.87
N ARG A 326 4.00 4.02 17.79
CA ARG A 326 2.84 4.36 16.97
C ARG A 326 2.33 3.14 16.18
N ASP A 327 3.21 2.39 15.53
CA ASP A 327 2.85 1.20 14.76
C ASP A 327 2.24 0.12 15.66
N PHE A 328 2.82 -0.09 16.84
CA PHE A 328 2.31 -1.02 17.84
C PHE A 328 0.89 -0.62 18.28
N LYS A 329 0.69 0.63 18.70
CA LYS A 329 -0.62 1.14 19.14
C LYS A 329 -1.65 1.10 18.02
N LYS A 330 -1.28 1.47 16.79
CA LYS A 330 -2.15 1.40 15.60
C LYS A 330 -2.62 -0.02 15.32
N THR A 331 -1.75 -1.01 15.51
CA THR A 331 -2.05 -2.41 15.18
C THR A 331 -2.75 -3.16 16.30
N THR A 332 -2.43 -2.87 17.56
CA THR A 332 -2.95 -3.60 18.73
C THR A 332 -4.04 -2.85 19.49
N GLY A 333 -4.28 -1.58 19.16
CA GLY A 333 -5.17 -0.70 19.94
C GLY A 333 -4.61 -0.30 21.31
N MET A 334 -3.44 -0.79 21.69
CA MET A 334 -2.82 -0.60 23.02
C MET A 334 -1.40 -0.03 22.88
N SER A 335 -0.95 0.73 23.88
CA SER A 335 0.46 1.05 24.01
C SER A 335 1.28 -0.19 24.45
N ILE A 336 2.60 -0.14 24.29
CA ILE A 336 3.51 -1.22 24.71
C ILE A 336 3.36 -1.50 26.21
N ASP A 337 3.23 -0.45 27.03
CA ASP A 337 3.11 -0.59 28.48
C ASP A 337 1.72 -1.12 28.90
N GLU A 338 0.64 -0.72 28.22
CA GLU A 338 -0.70 -1.27 28.42
C GLU A 338 -0.74 -2.77 28.10
N MET A 339 -0.13 -3.18 26.98
CA MET A 339 -0.04 -4.59 26.61
C MET A 339 0.79 -5.39 27.64
N GLN A 340 1.90 -4.84 28.13
CA GLN A 340 2.69 -5.47 29.18
C GLN A 340 1.90 -5.68 30.47
N THR A 341 1.10 -4.67 30.86
CA THR A 341 0.23 -4.74 32.02
C THR A 341 -0.86 -5.80 31.83
N THR A 342 -1.47 -5.85 30.65
CA THR A 342 -2.47 -6.84 30.26
C THR A 342 -1.91 -8.27 30.36
N LEU A 343 -0.73 -8.51 29.81
CA LEU A 343 -0.08 -9.82 29.89
C LEU A 343 0.26 -10.24 31.32
N LYS A 344 0.70 -9.31 32.18
CA LYS A 344 0.95 -9.58 33.60
C LYS A 344 -0.34 -9.92 34.36
N SER A 345 -1.43 -9.20 34.07
CA SER A 345 -2.76 -9.47 34.67
C SER A 345 -3.28 -10.84 34.28
N LEU A 346 -3.10 -11.25 33.01
CA LEU A 346 -3.42 -12.60 32.55
C LEU A 346 -2.65 -13.66 33.36
N GLY A 347 -1.36 -13.43 33.61
CA GLY A 347 -0.55 -14.34 34.42
C GLY A 347 -1.08 -14.49 35.87
N ASN A 348 -1.63 -13.43 36.46
CA ASN A 348 -2.26 -13.50 37.77
C ASN A 348 -3.58 -14.28 37.71
N ASN A 349 -4.42 -14.04 36.68
CA ASN A 349 -5.66 -14.78 36.48
C ASN A 349 -5.41 -16.28 36.31
N LEU A 350 -4.41 -16.66 35.52
CA LEU A 350 -4.00 -18.08 35.37
C LEU A 350 -3.57 -18.73 36.68
N LYS A 351 -2.91 -17.98 37.58
CA LYS A 351 -2.51 -18.49 38.91
C LYS A 351 -3.67 -18.63 39.90
N THR A 352 -4.66 -17.73 39.81
CA THR A 352 -5.79 -17.70 40.73
C THR A 352 -7.03 -18.47 40.24
N GLY A 353 -6.99 -18.97 39.01
CA GLY A 353 -8.14 -19.61 38.34
C GLY A 353 -9.24 -18.63 37.95
N ALA A 354 -8.95 -17.32 37.89
CA ALA A 354 -9.89 -16.30 37.46
C ALA A 354 -10.12 -16.36 35.92
N SER A 355 -11.22 -15.75 35.45
CA SER A 355 -11.55 -15.73 34.00
C SER A 355 -10.41 -15.16 33.16
N THR A 356 -10.17 -15.78 32.01
CA THR A 356 -9.18 -15.37 31.01
C THR A 356 -9.81 -14.87 29.71
N ALA A 357 -11.13 -14.83 29.62
CA ALA A 357 -11.88 -14.46 28.41
C ALA A 357 -11.53 -13.06 27.89
N ASP A 358 -11.35 -12.09 28.78
CA ASP A 358 -11.04 -10.69 28.43
C ASP A 358 -9.65 -10.50 27.79
N PHE A 359 -8.79 -11.51 27.90
CA PHE A 359 -7.42 -11.46 27.36
C PHE A 359 -7.29 -12.07 25.94
N ILE A 360 -8.33 -12.76 25.46
CA ILE A 360 -8.31 -13.41 24.15
C ILE A 360 -8.17 -12.36 23.02
N SER A 361 -8.94 -11.27 23.07
CA SER A 361 -8.87 -10.20 22.07
C SER A 361 -7.51 -9.48 22.05
N PRO A 362 -6.96 -8.99 23.16
CA PRO A 362 -5.61 -8.42 23.21
C PRO A 362 -4.52 -9.36 22.70
N LEU A 363 -4.57 -10.65 23.05
CA LEU A 363 -3.61 -11.64 22.56
C LEU A 363 -3.70 -11.85 21.04
N ASN A 364 -4.91 -11.90 20.49
CA ASN A 364 -5.11 -12.00 19.04
C ASN A 364 -4.56 -10.77 18.31
N GLN A 365 -4.76 -9.57 18.85
CA GLN A 365 -4.20 -8.33 18.31
C GLN A 365 -2.67 -8.36 18.37
N LEU A 366 -2.08 -8.84 19.45
CA LEU A 366 -0.64 -9.00 19.58
C LEU A 366 -0.08 -10.04 18.58
N VAL A 367 -0.77 -11.16 18.39
CA VAL A 367 -0.42 -12.14 17.33
C VAL A 367 -0.48 -11.48 15.96
N GLY A 368 -1.50 -10.68 15.67
CA GLY A 368 -1.63 -9.91 14.44
C GLY A 368 -0.44 -8.96 14.21
N TYR A 369 -0.01 -8.25 15.26
CA TYR A 369 1.18 -7.39 15.21
C TYR A 369 2.44 -8.17 14.83
N TYR A 370 2.72 -9.31 15.46
CA TYR A 370 3.91 -10.11 15.15
C TYR A 370 3.85 -10.77 13.78
N VAL A 371 2.68 -11.18 13.32
CA VAL A 371 2.50 -11.66 11.93
C VAL A 371 2.83 -10.56 10.93
N ARG A 372 2.43 -9.33 11.20
CA ARG A 372 2.79 -8.15 10.39
C ARG A 372 4.29 -7.87 10.44
N GLN A 373 4.90 -7.89 11.63
CA GLN A 373 6.35 -7.72 11.80
C GLN A 373 7.15 -8.80 11.04
N GLN A 374 6.71 -10.05 11.07
CA GLN A 374 7.31 -11.14 10.30
C GLN A 374 7.31 -10.84 8.79
N LYS A 375 6.19 -10.32 8.26
CA LYS A 375 6.08 -9.91 6.86
C LYS A 375 7.01 -8.74 6.53
N GLN A 376 7.10 -7.75 7.41
CA GLN A 376 7.97 -6.59 7.23
C GLN A 376 9.45 -6.97 7.26
N LEU A 377 9.89 -7.80 8.21
CA LEU A 377 11.28 -8.26 8.30
C LEU A 377 11.74 -8.97 7.04
N ARG A 378 10.90 -9.78 6.41
CA ARG A 378 11.21 -10.43 5.12
C ARG A 378 11.50 -9.42 4.00
N GLY A 379 11.00 -8.17 4.12
CA GLY A 379 11.21 -7.10 3.14
C GLY A 379 12.39 -6.17 3.41
N PHE A 380 12.91 -6.10 4.65
CA PHE A 380 13.85 -5.05 5.06
C PHE A 380 15.24 -5.54 5.50
N GLU A 381 15.40 -6.81 5.88
CA GLU A 381 16.66 -7.29 6.42
C GLU A 381 17.66 -7.63 5.29
N LYS A 382 18.79 -6.94 5.28
CA LYS A 382 19.88 -7.11 4.28
C LYS A 382 20.84 -8.27 4.61
N ASN A 383 20.86 -8.75 5.86
CA ASN A 383 21.73 -9.85 6.28
C ASN A 383 20.92 -11.15 6.37
N PRO A 384 21.19 -12.17 5.50
CA PRO A 384 20.43 -13.42 5.49
C PRO A 384 20.49 -14.23 6.79
N GLU A 385 21.58 -14.14 7.56
CA GLU A 385 21.72 -14.89 8.82
C GLU A 385 20.88 -14.24 9.92
N ASN A 386 20.98 -12.92 10.09
CA ASN A 386 20.15 -12.17 11.04
C ASN A 386 18.67 -12.29 10.72
N LEU A 387 18.32 -12.27 9.41
CA LEU A 387 16.94 -12.46 8.98
C LEU A 387 16.41 -13.83 9.40
N ARG A 388 17.17 -14.92 9.17
CA ARG A 388 16.76 -16.27 9.53
C ARG A 388 16.57 -16.43 11.04
N GLU A 389 17.45 -15.86 11.84
CA GLU A 389 17.38 -15.93 13.29
C GLU A 389 16.18 -15.15 13.83
N ASN A 390 15.98 -13.91 13.39
CA ASN A 390 14.84 -13.08 13.78
C ASN A 390 13.50 -13.67 13.34
N LEU A 391 13.43 -14.19 12.13
CA LEU A 391 12.22 -14.88 11.64
C LEU A 391 11.90 -16.12 12.46
N LYS A 392 12.91 -16.94 12.80
CA LYS A 392 12.74 -18.14 13.63
C LYS A 392 12.18 -17.81 15.02
N ILE A 393 12.67 -16.73 15.63
CA ILE A 393 12.19 -16.25 16.94
C ILE A 393 10.71 -15.84 16.83
N ILE A 394 10.37 -15.01 15.82
CA ILE A 394 9.00 -14.51 15.63
C ILE A 394 8.04 -15.65 15.27
N GLU A 395 8.45 -16.57 14.41
CA GLU A 395 7.65 -17.75 14.04
C GLU A 395 7.37 -18.65 15.24
N GLY A 396 8.39 -18.90 16.05
CA GLY A 396 8.25 -19.65 17.30
C GLY A 396 7.28 -18.99 18.27
N TRP A 397 7.34 -17.64 18.38
CA TRP A 397 6.43 -16.87 19.20
C TRP A 397 4.99 -16.93 18.69
N ILE A 398 4.77 -16.68 17.39
CA ILE A 398 3.44 -16.74 16.77
C ILE A 398 2.81 -18.12 16.99
N LYS A 399 3.59 -19.20 16.80
CA LYS A 399 3.12 -20.56 17.03
C LYS A 399 2.68 -20.79 18.49
N ASN A 400 3.53 -20.41 19.45
CA ASN A 400 3.22 -20.55 20.86
C ASN A 400 2.00 -19.70 21.27
N ALA A 401 1.90 -18.45 20.78
CA ALA A 401 0.81 -17.56 21.09
C ALA A 401 -0.53 -18.05 20.51
N LYS A 402 -0.57 -18.56 19.30
CA LYS A 402 -1.78 -19.14 18.70
C LYS A 402 -2.27 -20.37 19.48
N VAL A 403 -1.36 -21.27 19.86
CA VAL A 403 -1.69 -22.43 20.67
C VAL A 403 -2.19 -21.98 22.04
N PHE A 404 -1.53 -20.99 22.65
CA PHE A 404 -1.92 -20.44 23.95
C PHE A 404 -3.33 -19.82 23.91
N VAL A 405 -3.63 -18.98 22.91
CA VAL A 405 -4.99 -18.41 22.74
C VAL A 405 -6.04 -19.52 22.63
N ALA A 406 -5.75 -20.57 21.88
CA ALA A 406 -6.66 -21.72 21.74
C ALA A 406 -6.87 -22.50 23.05
N THR A 407 -5.97 -22.39 24.04
CA THR A 407 -6.14 -23.01 25.37
C THR A 407 -6.94 -22.13 26.35
N LEU A 408 -7.15 -20.85 26.02
CA LEU A 408 -7.94 -19.90 26.81
C LEU A 408 -9.40 -19.81 26.34
N SER A 409 -9.67 -20.28 25.12
CA SER A 409 -11.02 -20.37 24.53
C SER A 409 -11.71 -21.67 24.96
#